data_ec134e853e4111325600b8cc1ea77b6f
#
_entry.id   ec134e853e4111325600b8cc1ea77b6f
#
_cell.length_a   1.000
_cell.length_b   1.000
_cell.length_c   1.000
_cell.angle_alpha   90.00
_cell.angle_beta   90.00
_cell.angle_gamma   90.00
#
_symmetry.space_group_name_H-M   'P 1'
#
loop_
_entity.id
_entity.type
_entity.pdbx_description
1 polymer ?
#
loop_
_entity_poly.entity_id
_entity_poly.type
_entity_poly.pdbx_seq_one_letter_code
_entity_poly.pdbx_strand_id
1 'polypeptide(L)'
;MAVSHAREPVSAPSQTHDADARADGFVRAAAPHASASALYVGRVRHRRHAPRPHAFTWPLFMAYLDLDELDRVFAGRWLWSRGRRNVVEFRRADFLGDAAVPLDQAVRDLVQERTGRRPHGPIRMLTHLRTFGYSFNPVTFYYCFAADGRTLETLVAQITNTPWKQRHTYVLPVAQAMIDGDFLQWRFDKRFHVSPFMAMEHDYRWRFDVPGQALRVHMDVLCPPDPQGGSARRFDATLSLRRRPMTGRHMAAALLRYPLMTLQVIVGIHWHALRLWLRGNPVHDHPDKRAAP
;
A
#
# COMPACT_ATOMS: atom_id res chain seq x y z
N MET A 1 -42.02 48.60 39.77
CA MET A 1 -40.76 48.83 39.05
C MET A 1 -39.83 47.64 39.31
N ALA A 2 -39.76 46.67 38.41
CA ALA A 2 -38.86 45.50 38.50
C ALA A 2 -37.99 45.51 37.25
N VAL A 3 -36.69 45.72 37.45
CA VAL A 3 -35.70 45.79 36.41
C VAL A 3 -35.22 44.35 36.12
N SER A 4 -35.51 43.85 34.91
CA SER A 4 -35.07 42.57 34.42
C SER A 4 -33.65 42.71 33.90
N HIS A 5 -32.69 41.97 34.50
CA HIS A 5 -31.34 41.81 33.96
C HIS A 5 -31.29 40.61 32.99
N ALA A 6 -31.20 40.91 31.70
CA ALA A 6 -30.89 39.94 30.68
C ALA A 6 -29.42 39.50 30.83
N ARG A 7 -29.17 38.18 30.94
CA ARG A 7 -27.84 37.59 30.88
C ARG A 7 -27.46 37.38 29.39
N GLU A 8 -26.36 37.96 29.00
CA GLU A 8 -25.72 37.64 27.70
C GLU A 8 -25.23 36.18 27.67
N PRO A 9 -25.31 35.48 26.50
CA PRO A 9 -24.76 34.14 26.36
C PRO A 9 -23.25 34.21 26.21
N VAL A 10 -22.53 33.49 27.07
CA VAL A 10 -21.09 33.27 26.99
C VAL A 10 -20.83 32.41 25.72
N SER A 11 -20.13 32.99 24.78
CA SER A 11 -19.67 32.29 23.58
C SER A 11 -18.61 31.21 23.94
N ALA A 12 -18.91 29.96 23.64
CA ALA A 12 -17.97 28.85 23.74
C ALA A 12 -16.79 29.02 22.75
N PRO A 13 -15.56 28.73 23.16
CA PRO A 13 -14.41 28.82 22.24
C PRO A 13 -14.52 27.74 21.14
N SER A 14 -14.32 28.14 19.90
CA SER A 14 -14.33 27.31 18.72
C SER A 14 -13.19 26.27 18.75
N GLN A 15 -13.53 25.04 19.06
CA GLN A 15 -12.59 23.88 18.98
C GLN A 15 -12.30 23.38 17.56
N THR A 16 -12.83 24.05 16.53
CA THR A 16 -12.69 23.62 15.12
C THR A 16 -11.32 23.93 14.50
N HIS A 17 -10.61 24.96 14.96
CA HIS A 17 -9.32 25.36 14.35
C HIS A 17 -8.14 24.43 14.70
N ASP A 18 -8.16 23.78 15.87
CA ASP A 18 -7.08 22.88 16.30
C ASP A 18 -7.16 21.47 15.65
N ALA A 19 -8.36 21.03 15.27
CA ALA A 19 -8.57 19.75 14.59
C ALA A 19 -8.13 19.82 13.13
N ASP A 20 -8.44 20.91 12.43
CA ASP A 20 -8.05 21.12 11.04
C ASP A 20 -6.54 21.32 10.90
N ALA A 21 -5.89 22.05 11.81
CA ALA A 21 -4.44 22.23 11.81
C ALA A 21 -3.67 20.91 12.08
N ARG A 22 -4.20 20.01 12.92
CA ARG A 22 -3.64 18.68 13.15
C ARG A 22 -3.87 17.76 11.97
N ALA A 23 -5.01 17.82 11.30
CA ALA A 23 -5.30 17.07 10.09
C ALA A 23 -4.36 17.46 8.94
N ASP A 24 -4.14 18.75 8.73
CA ASP A 24 -3.22 19.28 7.71
C ASP A 24 -1.77 18.86 7.94
N GLY A 25 -1.29 18.85 9.18
CA GLY A 25 0.06 18.38 9.53
C GLY A 25 0.27 16.89 9.31
N PHE A 26 -0.78 16.09 9.45
CA PHE A 26 -0.74 14.63 9.35
C PHE A 26 -0.70 14.13 7.89
N VAL A 27 -1.36 14.84 6.98
CA VAL A 27 -1.44 14.44 5.54
C VAL A 27 -0.16 14.82 4.77
N ARG A 28 0.76 15.55 5.39
CA ARG A 28 1.97 16.04 4.73
C ARG A 28 3.17 15.13 4.95
N ALA A 29 3.83 14.76 3.84
CA ALA A 29 5.13 14.09 3.89
C ALA A 29 6.21 15.00 4.52
N ALA A 30 7.24 14.39 5.12
CA ALA A 30 8.42 15.12 5.55
C ALA A 30 9.03 15.95 4.41
N ALA A 31 9.76 17.02 4.75
CA ALA A 31 10.43 17.84 3.74
C ALA A 31 11.26 16.99 2.78
N PRO A 32 11.28 17.31 1.48
CA PRO A 32 12.00 16.50 0.50
C PRO A 32 13.49 16.48 0.85
N HIS A 33 14.06 15.27 0.93
CA HIS A 33 15.50 15.08 0.85
C HIS A 33 16.00 15.47 -0.55
N ALA A 34 17.30 15.53 -0.79
CA ALA A 34 17.89 15.78 -2.12
C ALA A 34 17.35 14.84 -3.21
N SER A 35 16.75 13.69 -2.85
CA SER A 35 15.95 12.81 -3.69
C SER A 35 14.74 12.33 -2.89
N ALA A 36 13.55 12.34 -3.52
CA ALA A 36 12.34 11.76 -2.96
C ALA A 36 12.41 10.23 -2.96
N SER A 37 13.11 9.64 -3.94
CA SER A 37 13.32 8.21 -4.05
C SER A 37 14.18 7.65 -2.91
N ALA A 38 13.85 6.44 -2.46
CA ALA A 38 14.50 5.78 -1.33
C ALA A 38 14.36 4.27 -1.40
N LEU A 39 15.12 3.55 -0.58
CA LEU A 39 14.81 2.18 -0.19
C LEU A 39 14.06 2.20 1.14
N TYR A 40 13.03 1.40 1.25
CA TYR A 40 12.38 1.10 2.52
C TYR A 40 12.72 -0.32 2.93
N VAL A 41 13.31 -0.49 4.11
CA VAL A 41 13.74 -1.79 4.63
C VAL A 41 12.99 -2.12 5.91
N GLY A 42 12.58 -3.37 6.07
CA GLY A 42 11.83 -3.77 7.25
C GLY A 42 11.27 -5.17 7.15
N ARG A 43 10.00 -5.31 7.50
CA ARG A 43 9.33 -6.61 7.57
C ARG A 43 7.85 -6.50 7.23
N VAL A 44 7.30 -7.57 6.69
CA VAL A 44 5.86 -7.82 6.61
C VAL A 44 5.48 -8.94 7.57
N ARG A 45 4.41 -8.75 8.33
CA ARG A 45 3.82 -9.76 9.19
C ARG A 45 2.41 -10.08 8.68
N HIS A 46 2.12 -11.36 8.55
CA HIS A 46 0.78 -11.87 8.26
C HIS A 46 0.27 -12.65 9.45
N ARG A 47 -0.99 -12.44 9.84
CA ARG A 47 -1.68 -13.21 10.87
C ARG A 47 -3.06 -13.63 10.37
N ARG A 48 -3.29 -14.92 10.39
CA ARG A 48 -4.62 -15.52 10.27
C ARG A 48 -5.16 -15.76 11.67
N HIS A 49 -6.37 -15.31 11.93
CA HIS A 49 -7.02 -15.46 13.23
C HIS A 49 -7.98 -16.65 13.23
N ALA A 50 -8.68 -16.89 12.12
CA ALA A 50 -9.65 -17.97 11.97
C ALA A 50 -9.59 -18.58 10.56
N PRO A 51 -10.05 -19.84 10.39
CA PRO A 51 -10.52 -20.81 11.39
C PRO A 51 -9.38 -21.35 12.28
N ARG A 52 -8.15 -21.42 11.75
CA ARG A 52 -6.98 -21.90 12.49
C ARG A 52 -5.91 -20.79 12.55
N PRO A 53 -5.54 -20.30 13.74
CA PRO A 53 -4.55 -19.26 13.89
C PRO A 53 -3.20 -19.65 13.29
N HIS A 54 -2.60 -18.71 12.54
CA HIS A 54 -1.28 -18.85 11.96
C HIS A 54 -0.66 -17.50 11.72
N ALA A 55 0.59 -17.32 12.10
CA ALA A 55 1.32 -16.08 11.89
C ALA A 55 2.73 -16.36 11.36
N PHE A 56 3.21 -15.45 10.52
CA PHE A 56 4.60 -15.43 10.08
C PHE A 56 5.06 -14.00 9.78
N THR A 57 6.36 -13.81 9.81
CA THR A 57 7.00 -12.52 9.52
C THR A 57 8.17 -12.74 8.58
N TRP A 58 8.26 -11.92 7.53
CA TRP A 58 9.34 -11.93 6.56
C TRP A 58 10.07 -10.60 6.52
N PRO A 59 11.40 -10.60 6.59
CA PRO A 59 12.18 -9.41 6.31
C PRO A 59 12.16 -9.13 4.80
N LEU A 60 12.10 -7.83 4.44
CA LEU A 60 12.07 -7.41 3.05
C LEU A 60 12.61 -5.99 2.87
N PHE A 61 12.86 -5.61 1.63
CA PHE A 61 12.97 -4.22 1.23
C PHE A 61 12.06 -3.93 0.04
N MET A 62 11.65 -2.67 -0.08
CA MET A 62 10.88 -2.16 -1.22
C MET A 62 11.55 -0.91 -1.76
N ALA A 63 11.45 -0.70 -3.07
CA ALA A 63 11.85 0.54 -3.69
C ALA A 63 10.71 1.57 -3.57
N TYR A 64 11.03 2.77 -3.09
CA TYR A 64 10.16 3.93 -3.11
C TYR A 64 10.72 4.89 -4.15
N LEU A 65 10.02 5.04 -5.26
CA LEU A 65 10.51 5.72 -6.45
C LEU A 65 9.57 6.88 -6.79
N ASP A 66 10.12 8.08 -6.85
CA ASP A 66 9.46 9.19 -7.53
C ASP A 66 9.53 8.93 -9.04
N LEU A 67 8.37 8.93 -9.72
CA LEU A 67 8.31 8.57 -11.13
C LEU A 67 9.05 9.57 -12.02
N ASP A 68 9.22 10.81 -11.56
CA ASP A 68 10.00 11.85 -12.26
C ASP A 68 11.52 11.67 -12.06
N GLU A 69 11.94 10.86 -11.07
CA GLU A 69 13.35 10.62 -10.77
C GLU A 69 13.90 9.31 -11.38
N LEU A 70 13.09 8.51 -12.07
CA LEU A 70 13.47 7.16 -12.48
C LEU A 70 14.79 7.12 -13.26
N ASP A 71 15.00 8.00 -14.23
CA ASP A 71 16.22 8.02 -15.03
C ASP A 71 17.44 8.35 -14.18
N ARG A 72 17.33 9.34 -13.29
CA ARG A 72 18.40 9.75 -12.39
C ARG A 72 18.76 8.68 -11.36
N VAL A 73 17.76 7.99 -10.81
CA VAL A 73 17.94 6.96 -9.77
C VAL A 73 18.72 5.76 -10.31
N PHE A 74 18.48 5.36 -11.54
CA PHE A 74 19.12 4.20 -12.16
C PHE A 74 20.38 4.55 -12.98
N ALA A 75 20.66 5.84 -13.21
CA ALA A 75 21.85 6.28 -13.94
C ALA A 75 23.13 5.82 -13.22
N GLY A 76 24.08 5.25 -13.97
CA GLY A 76 25.37 4.81 -13.46
C GLY A 76 25.32 3.67 -12.42
N ARG A 77 24.19 2.96 -12.28
CA ARG A 77 24.05 1.82 -11.37
C ARG A 77 24.41 0.52 -12.06
N TRP A 78 25.40 -0.20 -11.54
CA TRP A 78 25.87 -1.45 -12.15
C TRP A 78 24.87 -2.59 -12.01
N LEU A 79 24.28 -2.78 -10.82
CA LEU A 79 23.37 -3.91 -10.51
C LEU A 79 21.88 -3.55 -10.64
N TRP A 80 21.53 -2.27 -10.91
CA TRP A 80 20.17 -1.77 -10.99
C TRP A 80 19.98 -1.02 -12.31
N SER A 81 18.85 -1.25 -12.98
CA SER A 81 18.58 -0.61 -14.26
C SER A 81 17.10 -0.34 -14.50
N ARG A 82 16.82 0.55 -15.43
CA ARG A 82 15.51 0.79 -16.02
C ARG A 82 15.49 0.24 -17.46
N GLY A 83 14.49 -0.63 -17.78
CA GLY A 83 14.26 -1.14 -19.14
C GLY A 83 15.35 -2.05 -19.71
N ARG A 84 16.35 -2.44 -18.93
CA ARG A 84 17.43 -3.35 -19.32
C ARG A 84 17.57 -4.46 -18.29
N ARG A 85 17.79 -5.70 -18.75
CA ARG A 85 18.03 -6.84 -17.85
C ARG A 85 19.19 -6.57 -16.91
N ASN A 86 18.97 -6.78 -15.63
CA ASN A 86 19.98 -6.63 -14.58
C ASN A 86 19.61 -7.48 -13.36
N VAL A 87 20.45 -7.43 -12.31
CA VAL A 87 20.14 -8.06 -11.01
C VAL A 87 18.83 -7.50 -10.46
N VAL A 88 18.66 -6.17 -10.48
CA VAL A 88 17.37 -5.51 -10.21
C VAL A 88 17.00 -4.65 -11.41
N GLU A 89 15.77 -4.79 -11.86
CA GLU A 89 15.25 -4.09 -13.02
C GLU A 89 13.91 -3.43 -12.73
N PHE A 90 13.79 -2.15 -13.03
CA PHE A 90 12.50 -1.50 -13.23
C PHE A 90 12.03 -1.75 -14.66
N ARG A 91 10.97 -2.53 -14.84
CA ARG A 91 10.36 -2.80 -16.14
C ARG A 91 8.95 -2.24 -16.17
N ARG A 92 8.67 -1.33 -17.11
CA ARG A 92 7.36 -0.64 -17.23
C ARG A 92 6.18 -1.62 -17.28
N ALA A 93 6.31 -2.73 -18.00
CA ALA A 93 5.26 -3.74 -18.17
C ALA A 93 4.87 -4.49 -16.88
N ASP A 94 5.65 -4.38 -15.81
CA ASP A 94 5.34 -5.01 -14.52
C ASP A 94 4.28 -4.22 -13.72
N PHE A 95 3.93 -2.99 -14.15
CA PHE A 95 3.12 -2.05 -13.41
C PHE A 95 1.80 -1.71 -14.10
N LEU A 96 1.06 -0.75 -13.53
CA LEU A 96 -0.27 -0.33 -13.93
C LEU A 96 -0.35 0.11 -15.41
N GLY A 97 -1.42 -0.28 -16.08
CA GLY A 97 -1.76 0.18 -17.43
C GLY A 97 -0.93 -0.44 -18.54
N ASP A 98 -1.11 0.07 -19.75
CA ASP A 98 -0.35 -0.34 -20.93
C ASP A 98 1.13 0.06 -20.79
N ALA A 99 2.02 -0.84 -21.18
CA ALA A 99 3.46 -0.61 -21.13
C ALA A 99 3.93 0.50 -22.10
N ALA A 100 3.16 0.78 -23.15
CA ALA A 100 3.44 1.87 -24.09
C ALA A 100 3.15 3.26 -23.51
N VAL A 101 2.27 3.33 -22.49
CA VAL A 101 1.91 4.60 -21.82
C VAL A 101 2.87 4.84 -20.64
N PRO A 102 3.44 6.04 -20.45
CA PRO A 102 4.23 6.38 -19.27
C PRO A 102 3.47 6.05 -17.97
N LEU A 103 4.17 5.54 -16.96
CA LEU A 103 3.52 5.03 -15.75
C LEU A 103 2.78 6.11 -14.97
N ASP A 104 3.35 7.32 -14.87
CA ASP A 104 2.73 8.47 -14.25
C ASP A 104 1.43 8.86 -14.95
N GLN A 105 1.39 8.85 -16.30
CA GLN A 105 0.19 9.09 -17.08
C GLN A 105 -0.87 8.02 -16.80
N ALA A 106 -0.50 6.74 -16.84
CA ALA A 106 -1.44 5.65 -16.57
C ALA A 106 -2.06 5.73 -15.16
N VAL A 107 -1.27 6.16 -14.15
CA VAL A 107 -1.80 6.38 -12.79
C VAL A 107 -2.72 7.59 -12.75
N ARG A 108 -2.35 8.72 -13.40
CA ARG A 108 -3.17 9.93 -13.45
C ARG A 108 -4.49 9.67 -14.15
N ASP A 109 -4.47 8.95 -15.27
CA ASP A 109 -5.67 8.60 -16.05
C ASP A 109 -6.63 7.73 -15.23
N LEU A 110 -6.10 6.72 -14.53
CA LEU A 110 -6.90 5.88 -13.65
C LEU A 110 -7.54 6.68 -12.50
N VAL A 111 -6.77 7.56 -11.85
CA VAL A 111 -7.30 8.38 -10.75
C VAL A 111 -8.40 9.32 -11.29
N GLN A 112 -8.18 9.95 -12.44
CA GLN A 112 -9.16 10.81 -13.08
C GLN A 112 -10.44 10.03 -13.43
N GLU A 113 -10.30 8.84 -14.02
CA GLU A 113 -11.44 7.96 -14.35
C GLU A 113 -12.29 7.63 -13.12
N ARG A 114 -11.62 7.32 -11.99
CA ARG A 114 -12.28 6.85 -10.77
C ARG A 114 -12.80 7.93 -9.84
N THR A 115 -12.21 9.14 -9.89
CA THR A 115 -12.50 10.22 -8.94
C THR A 115 -12.99 11.51 -9.58
N GLY A 116 -12.91 11.63 -10.90
CA GLY A 116 -13.16 12.87 -11.63
C GLY A 116 -12.04 13.92 -11.48
N ARG A 117 -10.99 13.64 -10.70
CA ARG A 117 -9.86 14.55 -10.46
C ARG A 117 -8.56 13.96 -10.97
N ARG A 118 -7.81 14.74 -11.76
CA ARG A 118 -6.48 14.36 -12.25
C ARG A 118 -5.39 14.85 -11.28
N PRO A 119 -4.54 13.98 -10.73
CA PRO A 119 -3.40 14.43 -9.94
C PRO A 119 -2.41 15.25 -10.80
N HIS A 120 -1.91 16.36 -10.29
CA HIS A 120 -0.94 17.21 -10.98
C HIS A 120 0.45 17.18 -10.34
N GLY A 121 0.54 16.84 -9.07
CA GLY A 121 1.81 16.75 -8.36
C GLY A 121 2.60 15.47 -8.64
N PRO A 122 3.71 15.25 -7.94
CA PRO A 122 4.56 14.07 -8.10
C PRO A 122 3.83 12.79 -7.68
N ILE A 123 4.12 11.70 -8.39
CA ILE A 123 3.65 10.37 -8.04
C ILE A 123 4.83 9.53 -7.57
N ARG A 124 4.72 8.98 -6.37
CA ARG A 124 5.76 8.13 -5.78
C ARG A 124 5.22 6.73 -5.55
N MET A 125 5.95 5.73 -6.02
CA MET A 125 5.51 4.33 -5.91
C MET A 125 6.35 3.56 -4.90
N LEU A 126 5.71 2.77 -4.05
CA LEU A 126 6.33 1.79 -3.18
C LEU A 126 6.08 0.39 -3.75
N THR A 127 7.15 -0.33 -4.12
CA THR A 127 7.01 -1.56 -4.89
C THR A 127 8.19 -2.52 -4.72
N HIS A 128 7.99 -3.78 -5.09
CA HIS A 128 9.07 -4.70 -5.39
C HIS A 128 9.44 -4.61 -6.87
N LEU A 129 10.75 -4.50 -7.14
CA LEU A 129 11.29 -4.52 -8.50
C LEU A 129 11.59 -5.95 -8.92
N ARG A 130 11.66 -6.16 -10.22
CA ARG A 130 12.12 -7.42 -10.81
C ARG A 130 13.53 -7.73 -10.34
N THR A 131 13.77 -8.94 -9.88
CA THR A 131 15.08 -9.37 -9.35
C THR A 131 15.48 -10.67 -10.05
N PHE A 132 16.70 -10.72 -10.60
CA PHE A 132 17.21 -11.84 -11.44
C PHE A 132 16.24 -12.23 -12.56
N GLY A 133 15.63 -11.25 -13.22
CA GLY A 133 14.67 -11.47 -14.31
C GLY A 133 13.29 -11.93 -13.88
N TYR A 134 13.03 -12.19 -12.60
CA TYR A 134 11.74 -12.61 -12.08
C TYR A 134 11.02 -11.47 -11.37
N SER A 135 9.74 -11.25 -11.70
CA SER A 135 8.87 -10.27 -11.04
C SER A 135 7.97 -10.98 -10.04
N PHE A 136 8.15 -10.69 -8.76
CA PHE A 136 7.24 -11.06 -7.69
C PHE A 136 6.85 -9.81 -6.92
N ASN A 137 5.72 -9.23 -7.30
CA ASN A 137 5.24 -7.97 -6.75
C ASN A 137 3.75 -8.09 -6.40
N PRO A 138 3.42 -8.58 -5.19
CA PRO A 138 2.03 -8.79 -4.77
C PRO A 138 1.28 -7.47 -4.59
N VAL A 139 1.97 -6.37 -4.33
CA VAL A 139 1.35 -5.05 -4.16
C VAL A 139 2.29 -3.93 -4.56
N THR A 140 1.75 -2.93 -5.27
CA THR A 140 2.37 -1.62 -5.50
C THR A 140 1.44 -0.55 -4.96
N PHE A 141 1.97 0.37 -4.18
CA PHE A 141 1.26 1.57 -3.74
C PHE A 141 1.77 2.78 -4.50
N TYR A 142 0.89 3.56 -5.09
CA TYR A 142 1.20 4.84 -5.71
C TYR A 142 0.62 5.95 -4.85
N TYR A 143 1.48 6.82 -4.37
CA TYR A 143 1.15 8.00 -3.57
C TYR A 143 1.11 9.20 -4.50
N CYS A 144 -0.07 9.70 -4.79
CA CYS A 144 -0.29 10.89 -5.62
C CYS A 144 -0.34 12.11 -4.72
N PHE A 145 0.65 12.99 -4.84
CA PHE A 145 0.76 14.20 -4.05
C PHE A 145 0.17 15.40 -4.79
N ALA A 146 -0.17 16.45 -4.04
CA ALA A 146 -0.48 17.77 -4.57
C ALA A 146 0.77 18.39 -5.22
N ALA A 147 0.61 19.53 -5.90
CA ALA A 147 1.71 20.23 -6.58
C ALA A 147 2.85 20.63 -5.64
N ASP A 148 2.59 20.77 -4.33
CA ASP A 148 3.61 21.05 -3.30
C ASP A 148 4.55 19.84 -3.06
N GLY A 149 4.24 18.66 -3.62
CA GLY A 149 4.98 17.42 -3.46
C GLY A 149 5.00 16.87 -2.03
N ARG A 150 4.15 17.37 -1.15
CA ARG A 150 4.11 17.06 0.29
C ARG A 150 2.73 16.61 0.77
N THR A 151 1.67 17.24 0.32
CA THR A 151 0.29 16.91 0.67
C THR A 151 -0.18 15.71 -0.14
N LEU A 152 -0.50 14.61 0.53
CA LEU A 152 -1.05 13.42 -0.13
C LEU A 152 -2.52 13.64 -0.48
N GLU A 153 -2.89 13.46 -1.74
CA GLU A 153 -4.27 13.61 -2.22
C GLU A 153 -4.96 12.27 -2.48
N THR A 154 -4.23 11.31 -3.04
CA THR A 154 -4.81 10.01 -3.40
C THR A 154 -3.76 8.91 -3.24
N LEU A 155 -4.19 7.78 -2.71
CA LEU A 155 -3.43 6.54 -2.68
C LEU A 155 -4.05 5.55 -3.67
N VAL A 156 -3.22 4.98 -4.54
CA VAL A 156 -3.61 3.90 -5.45
C VAL A 156 -2.91 2.62 -5.04
N ALA A 157 -3.67 1.55 -4.81
CA ALA A 157 -3.12 0.25 -4.44
C ALA A 157 -3.38 -0.77 -5.55
N GLN A 158 -2.34 -1.16 -6.27
CA GLN A 158 -2.39 -2.22 -7.27
C GLN A 158 -2.01 -3.54 -6.60
N ILE A 159 -2.93 -4.49 -6.56
CA ILE A 159 -2.73 -5.82 -6.00
C ILE A 159 -2.62 -6.83 -7.13
N THR A 160 -1.66 -7.74 -7.03
CA THR A 160 -1.49 -8.86 -7.96
C THR A 160 -1.65 -10.16 -7.17
N ASN A 161 -2.60 -10.99 -7.55
CA ASN A 161 -2.70 -12.32 -6.96
C ASN A 161 -1.62 -13.25 -7.55
N THR A 162 -1.00 -14.02 -6.68
CA THR A 162 0.17 -14.83 -7.06
C THR A 162 -0.19 -16.02 -7.96
N PRO A 163 -1.28 -16.79 -7.70
CA PRO A 163 -1.54 -17.98 -8.50
C PRO A 163 -1.96 -17.66 -9.94
N TRP A 164 -2.75 -16.58 -10.13
CA TRP A 164 -3.36 -16.29 -11.45
C TRP A 164 -2.76 -15.06 -12.14
N LYS A 165 -1.88 -14.30 -11.46
CA LYS A 165 -1.28 -13.05 -11.95
C LYS A 165 -2.31 -11.98 -12.36
N GLN A 166 -3.54 -12.11 -11.88
CA GLN A 166 -4.56 -11.09 -12.07
C GLN A 166 -4.24 -9.85 -11.25
N ARG A 167 -4.58 -8.69 -11.78
CA ARG A 167 -4.35 -7.40 -11.15
C ARG A 167 -5.68 -6.71 -10.84
N HIS A 168 -5.76 -6.11 -9.67
CA HIS A 168 -6.88 -5.26 -9.28
C HIS A 168 -6.35 -3.98 -8.63
N THR A 169 -7.05 -2.88 -8.84
CA THR A 169 -6.60 -1.57 -8.37
C THR A 169 -7.69 -0.90 -7.56
N TYR A 170 -7.33 -0.51 -6.34
CA TYR A 170 -8.13 0.34 -5.47
C TYR A 170 -7.61 1.78 -5.56
N VAL A 171 -8.51 2.73 -5.78
CA VAL A 171 -8.22 4.17 -5.74
C VAL A 171 -8.85 4.72 -4.47
N LEU A 172 -8.03 5.31 -3.60
CA LEU A 172 -8.37 5.72 -2.24
C LEU A 172 -8.10 7.23 -2.07
N PRO A 173 -9.07 8.11 -2.37
CA PRO A 173 -8.92 9.54 -2.15
C PRO A 173 -8.75 9.84 -0.65
N VAL A 174 -7.81 10.72 -0.29
CA VAL A 174 -7.57 11.11 1.10
C VAL A 174 -8.79 11.82 1.71
N ALA A 175 -9.53 12.57 0.89
CA ALA A 175 -10.80 13.20 1.32
C ALA A 175 -11.86 12.20 1.81
N GLN A 176 -11.73 10.91 1.50
CA GLN A 176 -12.61 9.84 1.97
C GLN A 176 -11.99 9.03 3.13
N ALA A 177 -10.79 9.39 3.56
CA ALA A 177 -10.13 8.71 4.67
C ALA A 177 -10.67 9.20 6.01
N MET A 178 -10.75 8.30 6.97
CA MET A 178 -10.86 8.65 8.40
C MET A 178 -9.45 8.72 8.99
N ILE A 179 -9.24 9.63 9.92
CA ILE A 179 -8.01 9.70 10.69
C ILE A 179 -8.14 8.76 11.90
N ASP A 180 -7.26 7.78 12.01
CA ASP A 180 -7.19 6.82 13.10
C ASP A 180 -5.80 6.88 13.75
N GLY A 181 -5.64 7.72 14.75
CA GLY A 181 -4.34 8.06 15.35
C GLY A 181 -3.39 8.66 14.31
N ASP A 182 -2.28 7.97 14.05
CA ASP A 182 -1.30 8.34 13.02
C ASP A 182 -1.60 7.77 11.64
N PHE A 183 -2.79 7.27 11.36
CA PHE A 183 -3.11 6.62 10.10
C PHE A 183 -4.24 7.29 9.34
N LEU A 184 -4.11 7.28 8.01
CA LEU A 184 -5.24 7.43 7.11
C LEU A 184 -5.92 6.07 6.96
N GLN A 185 -7.20 5.98 7.28
CA GLN A 185 -7.95 4.73 7.28
C GLN A 185 -9.07 4.76 6.25
N TRP A 186 -9.19 3.68 5.49
CA TRP A 186 -10.33 3.39 4.61
C TRP A 186 -10.97 2.06 4.99
N ARG A 187 -12.29 1.99 4.86
CA ARG A 187 -13.06 0.76 4.92
C ARG A 187 -13.87 0.59 3.65
N PHE A 188 -13.77 -0.59 3.02
CA PHE A 188 -14.45 -0.90 1.77
C PHE A 188 -14.58 -2.41 1.57
N ASP A 189 -15.52 -2.81 0.69
CA ASP A 189 -15.76 -4.21 0.36
C ASP A 189 -14.56 -4.85 -0.33
N LYS A 190 -14.29 -6.09 0.00
CA LYS A 190 -13.28 -6.89 -0.68
C LYS A 190 -13.79 -7.30 -2.06
N ARG A 191 -13.28 -6.67 -3.12
CA ARG A 191 -13.68 -6.92 -4.51
C ARG A 191 -12.71 -7.79 -5.30
N PHE A 192 -11.63 -8.29 -4.69
CA PHE A 192 -10.61 -9.05 -5.39
C PHE A 192 -10.22 -10.33 -4.64
N HIS A 193 -10.14 -11.45 -5.39
CA HIS A 193 -9.75 -12.75 -4.86
C HIS A 193 -8.23 -12.88 -4.83
N VAL A 194 -7.63 -12.64 -3.68
CA VAL A 194 -6.15 -12.63 -3.50
C VAL A 194 -5.57 -13.97 -3.07
N SER A 195 -6.38 -14.88 -2.53
CA SER A 195 -5.90 -16.13 -1.97
C SER A 195 -7.01 -17.20 -1.98
N PRO A 196 -6.69 -18.46 -2.38
CA PRO A 196 -7.65 -19.56 -2.35
C PRO A 196 -8.14 -19.92 -0.93
N PHE A 197 -7.47 -19.42 0.11
CA PHE A 197 -7.87 -19.63 1.51
C PHE A 197 -8.71 -18.48 2.09
N MET A 198 -9.22 -17.56 1.26
CA MET A 198 -9.97 -16.39 1.70
C MET A 198 -11.20 -16.16 0.82
N ALA A 199 -12.39 -16.26 1.38
CA ALA A 199 -13.66 -16.00 0.69
C ALA A 199 -13.77 -14.53 0.23
N MET A 200 -14.74 -14.24 -0.65
CA MET A 200 -14.96 -12.87 -1.16
C MET A 200 -15.79 -12.00 -0.19
N GLU A 201 -16.65 -12.60 0.59
CA GLU A 201 -17.60 -11.93 1.50
C GLU A 201 -16.90 -11.40 2.75
N HIS A 202 -16.10 -10.37 2.58
CA HIS A 202 -15.32 -9.74 3.65
C HIS A 202 -15.14 -8.26 3.36
N ASP A 203 -14.93 -7.48 4.42
CA ASP A 203 -14.54 -6.08 4.34
C ASP A 203 -13.04 -5.93 4.52
N TYR A 204 -12.47 -4.96 3.82
CA TYR A 204 -11.14 -4.44 4.11
C TYR A 204 -11.23 -3.22 5.02
N ARG A 205 -10.33 -3.17 6.00
CA ARG A 205 -9.96 -1.95 6.72
C ARG A 205 -8.47 -1.75 6.53
N TRP A 206 -8.13 -0.73 5.78
CA TRP A 206 -6.74 -0.40 5.45
C TRP A 206 -6.32 0.88 6.12
N ARG A 207 -5.12 0.87 6.70
CA ARG A 207 -4.51 1.99 7.39
C ARG A 207 -3.11 2.23 6.84
N PHE A 208 -2.79 3.48 6.53
CA PHE A 208 -1.54 3.89 5.92
C PHE A 208 -0.96 5.09 6.63
N ASP A 209 0.36 5.08 6.85
CA ASP A 209 1.13 6.29 7.11
C ASP A 209 1.35 7.06 5.80
N VAL A 210 1.52 8.37 5.90
CA VAL A 210 2.14 9.15 4.83
C VAL A 210 3.66 8.82 4.81
N PRO A 211 4.27 8.56 3.63
CA PRO A 211 5.67 8.16 3.55
C PRO A 211 6.63 9.17 4.19
N GLY A 212 7.39 8.72 5.19
CA GLY A 212 8.37 9.50 5.96
C GLY A 212 9.62 8.68 6.30
N GLN A 213 10.23 8.92 7.45
CA GLN A 213 11.36 8.11 7.95
C GLN A 213 10.93 6.69 8.33
N ALA A 214 9.69 6.53 8.77
CA ALA A 214 9.01 5.26 8.90
C ALA A 214 7.83 5.22 7.93
N LEU A 215 7.40 4.03 7.57
CA LEU A 215 6.22 3.77 6.77
C LEU A 215 5.55 2.51 7.28
N ARG A 216 4.29 2.62 7.69
CA ARG A 216 3.48 1.50 8.12
C ARG A 216 2.25 1.39 7.22
N VAL A 217 1.94 0.17 6.83
CA VAL A 217 0.69 -0.18 6.18
C VAL A 217 0.08 -1.33 6.96
N HIS A 218 -1.18 -1.20 7.33
CA HIS A 218 -1.89 -2.26 8.02
C HIS A 218 -3.22 -2.54 7.33
N MET A 219 -3.46 -3.79 7.02
CA MET A 219 -4.67 -4.26 6.37
C MET A 219 -5.34 -5.30 7.25
N ASP A 220 -6.60 -5.07 7.62
CA ASP A 220 -7.48 -6.07 8.21
C ASP A 220 -8.43 -6.62 7.15
N VAL A 221 -8.67 -7.92 7.20
CA VAL A 221 -9.80 -8.60 6.54
C VAL A 221 -10.80 -8.95 7.63
N LEU A 222 -11.98 -8.36 7.54
CA LEU A 222 -13.04 -8.45 8.53
C LEU A 222 -14.15 -9.36 8.01
N CYS A 223 -14.73 -10.20 8.87
CA CYS A 223 -15.98 -10.89 8.59
C CYS A 223 -17.11 -9.87 8.43
N PRO A 224 -18.20 -10.21 7.72
CA PRO A 224 -19.42 -9.43 7.78
C PRO A 224 -19.82 -9.13 9.23
N PRO A 225 -20.44 -7.97 9.52
CA PRO A 225 -20.91 -7.64 10.85
C PRO A 225 -21.85 -8.71 11.40
N ASP A 226 -21.67 -9.06 12.67
CA ASP A 226 -22.63 -9.88 13.41
C ASP A 226 -23.91 -9.06 13.71
N PRO A 227 -25.00 -9.70 14.21
CA PRO A 227 -26.23 -8.99 14.57
C PRO A 227 -26.04 -7.89 15.62
N GLN A 228 -24.96 -7.92 16.41
CA GLN A 228 -24.59 -6.92 17.39
C GLN A 228 -23.70 -5.82 16.81
N GLY A 229 -23.39 -5.84 15.49
CA GLY A 229 -22.56 -4.87 14.78
C GLY A 229 -21.05 -5.11 14.94
N GLY A 230 -20.63 -6.20 15.61
CA GLY A 230 -19.25 -6.63 15.72
C GLY A 230 -18.72 -7.22 14.42
N SER A 231 -17.48 -6.92 14.05
CA SER A 231 -16.81 -7.54 12.90
C SER A 231 -15.56 -8.29 13.37
N ALA A 232 -15.61 -9.62 13.34
CA ALA A 232 -14.45 -10.43 13.71
C ALA A 232 -13.34 -10.30 12.67
N ARG A 233 -12.09 -10.16 13.15
CA ARG A 233 -10.91 -10.13 12.28
C ARG A 233 -10.56 -11.54 11.83
N ARG A 234 -10.56 -11.76 10.52
CA ARG A 234 -10.21 -13.04 9.90
C ARG A 234 -8.71 -13.16 9.64
N PHE A 235 -8.12 -12.07 9.17
CA PHE A 235 -6.72 -12.00 8.77
C PHE A 235 -6.23 -10.55 8.92
N ASP A 236 -4.95 -10.37 9.22
CA ASP A 236 -4.28 -9.07 9.07
C ASP A 236 -2.89 -9.21 8.44
N ALA A 237 -2.50 -8.16 7.73
CA ALA A 237 -1.15 -7.95 7.24
C ALA A 237 -0.62 -6.60 7.72
N THR A 238 0.61 -6.60 8.25
CA THR A 238 1.28 -5.38 8.69
C THR A 238 2.64 -5.27 8.01
N LEU A 239 2.83 -4.21 7.25
CA LEU A 239 4.11 -3.80 6.68
C LEU A 239 4.70 -2.71 7.56
N SER A 240 5.93 -2.90 8.02
CA SER A 240 6.64 -1.93 8.87
C SER A 240 8.02 -1.69 8.29
N LEU A 241 8.27 -0.49 7.82
CA LEU A 241 9.45 -0.14 7.04
C LEU A 241 10.14 1.10 7.60
N ARG A 242 11.45 1.19 7.35
CA ARG A 242 12.29 2.37 7.62
C ARG A 242 12.98 2.85 6.36
N ARG A 243 12.97 4.14 6.15
CA ARG A 243 13.61 4.80 5.02
C ARG A 243 15.13 4.66 5.07
N ARG A 244 15.75 4.40 3.90
CA ARG A 244 17.18 4.45 3.64
C ARG A 244 17.44 5.22 2.36
N PRO A 245 18.44 6.09 2.31
CA PRO A 245 18.77 6.80 1.07
C PRO A 245 19.08 5.82 -0.07
N MET A 246 18.68 6.14 -1.28
CA MET A 246 18.91 5.28 -2.46
C MET A 246 20.30 5.52 -3.05
N THR A 247 21.34 5.30 -2.23
CA THR A 247 22.76 5.39 -2.61
C THR A 247 23.26 4.03 -3.08
N GLY A 248 24.33 3.99 -3.90
CA GLY A 248 24.94 2.74 -4.35
C GLY A 248 25.27 1.77 -3.21
N ARG A 249 25.76 2.30 -2.07
CA ARG A 249 26.06 1.51 -0.86
C ARG A 249 24.79 0.86 -0.28
N HIS A 250 23.70 1.61 -0.11
CA HIS A 250 22.46 1.05 0.44
C HIS A 250 21.79 0.08 -0.54
N MET A 251 21.88 0.35 -1.85
CA MET A 251 21.36 -0.53 -2.89
C MET A 251 22.12 -1.86 -2.91
N ALA A 252 23.46 -1.84 -2.83
CA ALA A 252 24.28 -3.05 -2.71
C ALA A 252 24.01 -3.80 -1.38
N ALA A 253 23.96 -3.07 -0.26
CA ALA A 253 23.65 -3.66 1.05
C ALA A 253 22.26 -4.34 1.07
N ALA A 254 21.25 -3.79 0.40
CA ALA A 254 19.93 -4.41 0.28
C ALA A 254 20.03 -5.76 -0.44
N LEU A 255 20.78 -5.86 -1.54
CA LEU A 255 20.97 -7.13 -2.26
C LEU A 255 21.72 -8.18 -1.42
N LEU A 256 22.73 -7.76 -0.70
CA LEU A 256 23.49 -8.66 0.19
C LEU A 256 22.68 -9.11 1.42
N ARG A 257 21.85 -8.22 1.97
CA ARG A 257 21.03 -8.49 3.15
C ARG A 257 19.82 -9.36 2.83
N TYR A 258 19.28 -9.23 1.61
CA TYR A 258 18.07 -9.92 1.16
C TYR A 258 18.36 -10.73 -0.13
N PRO A 259 19.32 -11.66 -0.10
CA PRO A 259 19.68 -12.43 -1.28
C PRO A 259 18.49 -13.30 -1.69
N LEU A 260 18.20 -13.33 -2.98
CA LEU A 260 17.11 -14.13 -3.55
C LEU A 260 15.76 -13.94 -2.83
N MET A 261 15.48 -12.73 -2.30
CA MET A 261 14.25 -12.43 -1.58
C MET A 261 13.00 -12.92 -2.32
N THR A 262 12.95 -12.72 -3.62
CA THR A 262 11.86 -13.17 -4.49
C THR A 262 11.69 -14.70 -4.43
N LEU A 263 12.78 -15.46 -4.51
CA LEU A 263 12.74 -16.92 -4.41
C LEU A 263 12.32 -17.39 -3.01
N GLN A 264 12.86 -16.78 -1.97
CA GLN A 264 12.50 -17.08 -0.58
C GLN A 264 11.00 -16.86 -0.33
N VAL A 265 10.44 -15.78 -0.86
CA VAL A 265 9.01 -15.47 -0.71
C VAL A 265 8.17 -16.50 -1.47
N ILE A 266 8.56 -16.89 -2.70
CA ILE A 266 7.86 -17.91 -3.48
C ILE A 266 7.84 -19.24 -2.71
N VAL A 267 9.01 -19.73 -2.28
CA VAL A 267 9.13 -20.97 -1.50
C VAL A 267 8.29 -20.86 -0.23
N GLY A 268 8.36 -19.71 0.47
CA GLY A 268 7.57 -19.45 1.65
C GLY A 268 6.06 -19.52 1.41
N ILE A 269 5.57 -18.91 0.33
CA ILE A 269 4.12 -18.96 -0.01
C ILE A 269 3.67 -20.40 -0.24
N HIS A 270 4.40 -21.19 -1.05
CA HIS A 270 4.03 -22.58 -1.30
C HIS A 270 4.12 -23.43 -0.03
N TRP A 271 5.13 -23.20 0.80
CA TRP A 271 5.25 -23.88 2.09
C TRP A 271 4.08 -23.55 3.04
N HIS A 272 3.73 -22.29 3.15
CA HIS A 272 2.60 -21.88 3.98
C HIS A 272 1.25 -22.36 3.41
N ALA A 273 1.09 -22.37 2.08
CA ALA A 273 -0.09 -22.93 1.43
C ALA A 273 -0.23 -24.44 1.73
N LEU A 274 0.86 -25.21 1.57
CA LEU A 274 0.90 -26.63 1.91
C LEU A 274 0.58 -26.85 3.40
N ARG A 275 1.17 -26.07 4.30
CA ARG A 275 0.91 -26.18 5.73
C ARG A 275 -0.54 -25.84 6.10
N LEU A 276 -1.16 -24.87 5.44
CA LEU A 276 -2.58 -24.54 5.62
C LEU A 276 -3.48 -25.66 5.11
N TRP A 277 -3.16 -26.25 3.96
CA TRP A 277 -3.86 -27.39 3.38
C TRP A 277 -3.77 -28.62 4.28
N LEU A 278 -2.58 -29.01 4.72
CA LEU A 278 -2.35 -30.11 5.67
C LEU A 278 -3.09 -29.91 7.00
N ARG A 279 -3.33 -28.66 7.40
CA ARG A 279 -4.13 -28.33 8.59
C ARG A 279 -5.63 -28.31 8.33
N GLY A 280 -6.09 -28.72 7.14
CA GLY A 280 -7.51 -28.76 6.78
C GLY A 280 -8.20 -27.41 6.70
N ASN A 281 -7.46 -26.35 6.30
CA ASN A 281 -8.12 -25.08 5.97
C ASN A 281 -8.90 -25.23 4.65
N PRO A 282 -10.14 -24.71 4.56
CA PRO A 282 -10.93 -24.81 3.35
C PRO A 282 -10.25 -24.05 2.20
N VAL A 283 -10.28 -24.65 1.02
CA VAL A 283 -9.85 -24.06 -0.24
C VAL A 283 -11.08 -23.53 -0.96
N HIS A 284 -11.06 -22.27 -1.37
CA HIS A 284 -12.14 -21.63 -2.13
C HIS A 284 -11.73 -21.53 -3.59
N ASP A 285 -12.57 -22.03 -4.48
CA ASP A 285 -12.37 -21.91 -5.93
C ASP A 285 -12.40 -20.44 -6.38
N HIS A 286 -11.68 -20.17 -7.47
CA HIS A 286 -11.74 -18.86 -8.09
C HIS A 286 -13.16 -18.57 -8.59
N PRO A 287 -13.70 -17.34 -8.40
CA PRO A 287 -15.07 -16.99 -8.82
C PRO A 287 -15.38 -17.33 -10.29
N ASP A 288 -14.41 -17.12 -11.19
CA ASP A 288 -14.58 -17.41 -12.62
C ASP A 288 -14.78 -18.90 -12.94
N LYS A 289 -14.33 -19.82 -12.06
CA LYS A 289 -14.59 -21.27 -12.21
C LYS A 289 -16.00 -21.68 -11.79
N ARG A 290 -16.68 -20.86 -10.99
CA ARG A 290 -18.06 -21.09 -10.58
C ARG A 290 -19.08 -20.58 -11.59
N ALA A 291 -18.64 -19.72 -12.54
CA ALA A 291 -19.49 -19.14 -13.57
C ALA A 291 -19.45 -19.91 -14.91
N ALA A 292 -18.69 -21.00 -15.03
CA ALA A 292 -18.72 -21.88 -16.19
C ALA A 292 -19.85 -22.92 -15.99
N PRO A 293 -20.82 -23.01 -16.93
CA PRO A 293 -21.90 -23.99 -16.89
C PRO A 293 -21.40 -25.42 -17.05
#